data_8c6f0c99a286fb3ce936394d3f1f077b
#
_entry.id   8c6f0c99a286fb3ce936394d3f1f077b
#
_cell.length_a   1.000
_cell.length_b   1.000
_cell.length_c   1.000
_cell.angle_alpha   90.00
_cell.angle_beta   90.00
_cell.angle_gamma   90.00
#
_symmetry.space_group_name_H-M   'P 1'
#
loop_
_entity.id
_entity.type
_entity.pdbx_description
1 polymer ?
#
loop_
_entity_poly.entity_id
_entity_poly.type
_entity_poly.pdbx_seq_one_letter_code
_entity_poly.pdbx_strand_id
1 'polypeptide(L)'
;MMLASSSRGFSILAHEAIVDAEWMGKIQPLLLKRYPNSSIADLKKAHAFAYGGCLVADMGYMPFGDPYFTDLLHYVRSGDFITTLIDESQNLDEYAFALGALSHYMADQYGHSLATNRSVPLGNPALQQKFGAVVTYNDDHTSHSRMELAYDAIQTAKGHYASIAYHDFIGFSMSKPVLERAFLKVYGQNLNELFPSFESSVATFRWGVRNLFPAIIHNAWQSKKEEILKVDPLVKRGSFRYRMPRKMFNNEFGSNYARPDFKARAVAFMIKILPKVGPLKKFKFKYPGVASENLFITSMDSILINYSIALTRVGNHKLQLSNIDFDTGKQTKPDEYPLADKTYNQWLLKLQDDKFACITPDMQQNILTFYSAADSIKFEQNDPGNNKKALQALQQLKLLAVNTNR
;
A
#
# COMPACT_ATOMS: atom_id res chain seq x y z
N MET A 1 -21.20 -9.51 9.30
CA MET A 1 -20.44 -9.09 8.11
C MET A 1 -19.80 -7.75 8.45
N MET A 2 -18.61 -7.79 9.05
CA MET A 2 -17.85 -6.59 9.38
C MET A 2 -17.35 -5.99 8.06
N LEU A 3 -17.72 -4.76 7.77
CA LEU A 3 -17.07 -3.93 6.76
C LEU A 3 -15.67 -3.59 7.33
N ALA A 4 -14.74 -4.51 7.17
CA ALA A 4 -13.34 -4.23 7.40
C ALA A 4 -12.93 -3.21 6.33
N SER A 5 -12.76 -1.97 6.70
CA SER A 5 -12.40 -0.91 5.80
C SER A 5 -11.46 0.05 6.49
N SER A 6 -10.21 -0.32 6.50
CA SER A 6 -9.11 0.59 6.73
C SER A 6 -8.35 0.74 5.42
N SER A 7 -8.37 1.89 4.81
CA SER A 7 -7.39 2.27 3.81
C SER A 7 -6.17 2.72 4.60
N ARG A 8 -5.09 2.05 4.48
CA ARG A 8 -3.77 2.37 5.01
C ARG A 8 -2.88 2.57 3.82
N GLY A 9 -2.12 3.61 3.78
CA GLY A 9 -1.15 3.88 2.73
C GLY A 9 -1.19 5.35 2.33
N PHE A 10 -0.06 5.84 1.93
CA PHE A 10 0.04 7.06 1.15
C PHE A 10 -0.93 6.91 -0.01
N SER A 11 -1.80 7.87 -0.26
CA SER A 11 -3.02 7.62 -1.04
C SER A 11 -2.77 7.06 -2.44
N ILE A 12 -3.74 6.31 -2.95
CA ILE A 12 -3.68 5.50 -4.18
C ILE A 12 -3.11 6.27 -5.38
N LEU A 13 -3.56 7.52 -5.58
CA LEU A 13 -3.13 8.30 -6.73
C LEU A 13 -1.69 8.80 -6.59
N ALA A 14 -1.23 9.04 -5.38
CA ALA A 14 0.16 9.37 -5.12
C ALA A 14 1.09 8.21 -5.49
N HIS A 15 0.74 6.98 -5.15
CA HIS A 15 1.53 5.79 -5.51
C HIS A 15 1.69 5.63 -7.04
N GLU A 16 0.60 5.81 -7.78
CA GLU A 16 0.66 5.75 -9.24
C GLU A 16 1.47 6.91 -9.84
N ALA A 17 1.37 8.13 -9.27
CA ALA A 17 2.14 9.28 -9.71
C ALA A 17 3.66 9.07 -9.54
N ILE A 18 4.08 8.36 -8.50
CA ILE A 18 5.49 7.99 -8.27
C ILE A 18 5.99 7.04 -9.38
N VAL A 19 5.16 6.05 -9.75
CA VAL A 19 5.48 5.16 -10.88
C VAL A 19 5.60 5.96 -12.18
N ASP A 20 4.65 6.86 -12.46
CA ASP A 20 4.66 7.72 -13.66
C ASP A 20 5.90 8.61 -13.73
N ALA A 21 6.30 9.22 -12.62
CA ALA A 21 7.46 10.10 -12.57
C ALA A 21 8.76 9.37 -12.96
N GLU A 22 8.91 8.10 -12.60
CA GLU A 22 10.09 7.31 -12.90
C GLU A 22 9.92 6.36 -14.11
N TRP A 23 8.72 6.33 -14.73
CA TRP A 23 8.41 5.39 -15.82
C TRP A 23 9.38 5.52 -16.99
N MET A 24 9.44 6.68 -17.61
CA MET A 24 10.28 6.90 -18.81
C MET A 24 11.78 6.95 -18.48
N GLY A 25 12.12 7.51 -17.32
CA GLY A 25 13.52 7.76 -16.94
C GLY A 25 14.25 6.54 -16.39
N LYS A 26 13.54 5.62 -15.75
CA LYS A 26 14.15 4.50 -15.00
C LYS A 26 13.45 3.16 -15.23
N ILE A 27 12.14 3.08 -15.04
CA ILE A 27 11.43 1.80 -15.05
C ILE A 27 11.47 1.18 -16.45
N GLN A 28 11.03 1.90 -17.46
CA GLN A 28 11.04 1.41 -18.85
C GLN A 28 12.45 1.01 -19.34
N PRO A 29 13.53 1.78 -19.10
CA PRO A 29 14.89 1.33 -19.39
C PRO A 29 15.30 0.03 -18.70
N LEU A 30 14.91 -0.18 -17.43
CA LEU A 30 15.18 -1.44 -16.71
C LEU A 30 14.41 -2.61 -17.33
N LEU A 31 13.15 -2.40 -17.70
CA LEU A 31 12.34 -3.40 -18.40
C LEU A 31 12.98 -3.80 -19.73
N LEU A 32 13.38 -2.82 -20.55
CA LEU A 32 14.03 -3.06 -21.85
C LEU A 32 15.43 -3.68 -21.70
N LYS A 33 16.17 -3.37 -20.64
CA LYS A 33 17.47 -4.01 -20.36
C LYS A 33 17.30 -5.52 -20.10
N ARG A 34 16.25 -5.92 -19.37
CA ARG A 34 15.98 -7.33 -19.03
C ARG A 34 15.20 -8.07 -20.14
N TYR A 35 14.33 -7.34 -20.86
CA TYR A 35 13.45 -7.86 -21.91
C TYR A 35 13.55 -6.99 -23.18
N PRO A 36 14.68 -7.09 -23.93
CA PRO A 36 14.99 -6.14 -25.01
C PRO A 36 14.06 -6.21 -26.22
N ASN A 37 13.33 -7.31 -26.39
CA ASN A 37 12.42 -7.53 -27.52
C ASN A 37 10.98 -7.07 -27.22
N SER A 38 10.74 -6.34 -26.12
CA SER A 38 9.41 -5.88 -25.75
C SER A 38 8.93 -4.77 -26.69
N SER A 39 7.73 -4.92 -27.21
CA SER A 39 7.08 -3.90 -28.03
C SER A 39 6.53 -2.75 -27.16
N ILE A 40 6.14 -1.66 -27.82
CA ILE A 40 5.45 -0.54 -27.17
C ILE A 40 4.15 -1.02 -26.49
N ALA A 41 3.43 -1.97 -27.12
CA ALA A 41 2.22 -2.55 -26.55
C ALA A 41 2.51 -3.37 -25.28
N ASP A 42 3.62 -4.11 -25.26
CA ASP A 42 4.05 -4.86 -24.07
C ASP A 42 4.43 -3.91 -22.93
N LEU A 43 5.18 -2.85 -23.22
CA LEU A 43 5.55 -1.83 -22.23
C LEU A 43 4.33 -1.11 -21.66
N LYS A 44 3.33 -0.84 -22.48
CA LYS A 44 2.08 -0.25 -22.03
C LYS A 44 1.29 -1.17 -21.11
N LYS A 45 1.25 -2.47 -21.42
CA LYS A 45 0.69 -3.50 -20.56
C LYS A 45 1.47 -3.59 -19.25
N ALA A 46 2.80 -3.61 -19.33
CA ALA A 46 3.70 -3.64 -18.16
C ALA A 46 3.49 -2.43 -17.23
N HIS A 47 3.17 -1.25 -17.76
CA HIS A 47 2.84 -0.07 -16.96
C HIS A 47 1.62 -0.32 -16.04
N ALA A 48 0.58 -0.99 -16.56
CA ALA A 48 -0.56 -1.38 -15.73
C ALA A 48 -0.17 -2.37 -14.61
N PHE A 49 0.82 -3.24 -14.83
CA PHE A 49 1.37 -4.10 -13.79
C PHE A 49 2.21 -3.33 -12.77
N ALA A 50 2.96 -2.32 -13.19
CA ALA A 50 3.67 -1.45 -12.25
C ALA A 50 2.69 -0.70 -11.32
N TYR A 51 1.56 -0.20 -11.85
CA TYR A 51 0.47 0.33 -11.03
C TYR A 51 -0.10 -0.72 -10.06
N GLY A 52 -0.30 -1.95 -10.51
CA GLY A 52 -0.74 -3.03 -9.63
C GLY A 52 0.25 -3.29 -8.50
N GLY A 53 1.52 -3.27 -8.81
CA GLY A 53 2.59 -3.43 -7.82
C GLY A 53 2.57 -2.32 -6.77
N CYS A 54 2.46 -1.06 -7.17
CA CYS A 54 2.43 0.05 -6.23
C CYS A 54 1.18 0.10 -5.34
N LEU A 55 0.16 -0.70 -5.64
CA LEU A 55 -1.09 -0.78 -4.89
C LEU A 55 -1.29 -2.09 -4.14
N VAL A 56 -0.43 -3.09 -4.37
CA VAL A 56 -0.65 -4.46 -3.86
C VAL A 56 -0.70 -4.52 -2.35
N ALA A 57 0.13 -3.74 -1.65
CA ALA A 57 0.18 -3.78 -0.19
C ALA A 57 -1.14 -3.32 0.45
N ASP A 58 -1.89 -2.44 -0.19
CA ASP A 58 -3.18 -1.93 0.29
C ASP A 58 -4.39 -2.80 -0.09
N MET A 59 -4.18 -3.85 -0.87
CA MET A 59 -5.28 -4.64 -1.43
C MET A 59 -6.13 -5.33 -0.36
N GLY A 60 -5.53 -5.70 0.76
CA GLY A 60 -6.25 -6.36 1.87
C GLY A 60 -7.28 -5.47 2.56
N TYR A 61 -7.19 -4.15 2.42
CA TYR A 61 -8.17 -3.22 3.01
C TYR A 61 -9.42 -3.04 2.16
N MET A 62 -9.42 -3.55 0.95
CA MET A 62 -10.56 -3.45 0.07
C MET A 62 -11.61 -4.51 0.41
N PRO A 63 -12.88 -4.31 0.04
CA PRO A 63 -13.88 -5.36 0.16
C PRO A 63 -13.41 -6.65 -0.51
N PHE A 64 -13.59 -7.79 0.16
CA PHE A 64 -13.08 -9.12 -0.19
C PHE A 64 -11.55 -9.30 -0.05
N GLY A 65 -10.84 -8.29 0.46
CA GLY A 65 -9.44 -8.42 0.89
C GLY A 65 -9.32 -9.01 2.29
N ASP A 66 -8.11 -9.40 2.67
CA ASP A 66 -7.76 -9.80 4.03
C ASP A 66 -6.83 -8.76 4.65
N PRO A 67 -7.25 -8.06 5.73
CA PRO A 67 -6.40 -7.08 6.40
C PRO A 67 -5.05 -7.65 6.88
N TYR A 68 -5.01 -8.92 7.25
CA TYR A 68 -3.77 -9.57 7.65
C TYR A 68 -2.75 -9.68 6.50
N PHE A 69 -3.20 -9.88 5.27
CA PHE A 69 -2.33 -9.80 4.09
C PHE A 69 -1.62 -8.44 4.02
N THR A 70 -2.39 -7.37 4.13
CA THR A 70 -1.83 -6.01 4.11
C THR A 70 -0.93 -5.75 5.31
N ASP A 71 -1.32 -6.16 6.52
CA ASP A 71 -0.51 -6.01 7.73
C ASP A 71 0.85 -6.74 7.58
N LEU A 72 0.89 -7.93 6.97
CA LEU A 72 2.14 -8.62 6.67
C LEU A 72 3.06 -7.78 5.77
N LEU A 73 2.53 -7.27 4.66
CA LEU A 73 3.34 -6.51 3.70
C LEU A 73 3.86 -5.19 4.27
N HIS A 74 3.12 -4.58 5.21
CA HIS A 74 3.49 -3.31 5.82
C HIS A 74 4.47 -3.46 6.99
N TYR A 75 4.40 -4.57 7.75
CA TYR A 75 5.06 -4.65 9.04
C TYR A 75 6.05 -5.80 9.18
N VAL A 76 5.91 -6.86 8.38
CA VAL A 76 6.71 -8.08 8.54
C VAL A 76 7.54 -8.32 7.30
N ARG A 77 8.86 -8.33 7.44
CA ARG A 77 9.78 -8.65 6.34
C ARG A 77 9.51 -7.85 5.06
N SER A 78 9.14 -6.58 5.21
CA SER A 78 8.72 -5.71 4.10
C SER A 78 9.79 -5.57 3.02
N GLY A 79 11.06 -5.37 3.39
CA GLY A 79 12.18 -5.29 2.45
C GLY A 79 12.48 -6.63 1.78
N ASP A 80 12.42 -7.74 2.53
CA ASP A 80 12.60 -9.10 1.99
C ASP A 80 11.52 -9.41 0.95
N PHE A 81 10.27 -8.99 1.21
CA PHE A 81 9.16 -9.21 0.28
C PHE A 81 9.38 -8.51 -1.06
N ILE A 82 9.75 -7.23 -1.05
CA ILE A 82 10.04 -6.46 -2.27
C ILE A 82 11.23 -7.07 -3.04
N THR A 83 12.29 -7.43 -2.34
CA THR A 83 13.47 -8.05 -2.97
C THR A 83 13.09 -9.39 -3.59
N THR A 84 12.30 -10.20 -2.88
CA THR A 84 11.83 -11.50 -3.39
C THR A 84 10.91 -11.34 -4.60
N LEU A 85 10.02 -10.34 -4.65
CA LEU A 85 9.20 -10.06 -5.84
C LEU A 85 10.08 -9.79 -7.08
N ILE A 86 11.16 -9.01 -6.91
CA ILE A 86 12.09 -8.69 -8.00
C ILE A 86 12.83 -9.96 -8.46
N ASP A 87 13.30 -10.77 -7.53
CA ASP A 87 14.07 -11.99 -7.81
C ASP A 87 13.23 -13.08 -8.46
N GLU A 88 11.98 -13.26 -8.00
CA GLU A 88 11.02 -14.25 -8.49
C GLU A 88 10.35 -13.85 -9.82
N SER A 89 10.59 -12.65 -10.33
CA SER A 89 9.98 -12.18 -11.59
C SER A 89 10.52 -12.93 -12.80
N GLN A 90 9.63 -13.61 -13.54
CA GLN A 90 9.97 -14.49 -14.66
C GLN A 90 9.68 -13.87 -16.05
N ASN A 91 8.91 -12.79 -16.10
CA ASN A 91 8.54 -12.12 -17.34
C ASN A 91 8.42 -10.60 -17.14
N LEU A 92 8.17 -9.87 -18.25
CA LEU A 92 8.09 -8.43 -18.26
C LEU A 92 7.04 -7.87 -17.29
N ASP A 93 5.84 -8.46 -17.28
CA ASP A 93 4.71 -8.01 -16.47
C ASP A 93 4.99 -8.19 -14.98
N GLU A 94 5.56 -9.34 -14.61
CA GLU A 94 5.96 -9.63 -13.23
C GLU A 94 7.06 -8.70 -12.74
N TYR A 95 8.04 -8.42 -13.60
CA TYR A 95 9.12 -7.52 -13.25
C TYR A 95 8.65 -6.07 -13.09
N ALA A 96 7.76 -5.60 -13.98
CA ALA A 96 7.13 -4.30 -13.84
C ALA A 96 6.31 -4.19 -12.55
N PHE A 97 5.55 -5.23 -12.20
CA PHE A 97 4.81 -5.34 -10.95
C PHE A 97 5.74 -5.23 -9.73
N ALA A 98 6.86 -5.94 -9.73
CA ALA A 98 7.83 -5.90 -8.63
C ALA A 98 8.49 -4.51 -8.48
N LEU A 99 8.81 -3.84 -9.60
CA LEU A 99 9.31 -2.46 -9.58
C LEU A 99 8.26 -1.48 -9.04
N GLY A 100 6.98 -1.69 -9.37
CA GLY A 100 5.88 -0.95 -8.76
C GLY A 100 5.76 -1.18 -7.27
N ALA A 101 5.91 -2.42 -6.78
CA ALA A 101 5.91 -2.71 -5.35
C ALA A 101 7.08 -2.04 -4.61
N LEU A 102 8.24 -1.90 -5.26
CA LEU A 102 9.35 -1.11 -4.73
C LEU A 102 9.00 0.38 -4.60
N SER A 103 8.17 0.93 -5.50
CA SER A 103 7.70 2.32 -5.35
C SER A 103 6.80 2.50 -4.13
N HIS A 104 5.94 1.52 -3.82
CA HIS A 104 5.11 1.54 -2.61
C HIS A 104 5.98 1.57 -1.35
N TYR A 105 6.98 0.68 -1.26
CA TYR A 105 7.94 0.67 -0.14
C TYR A 105 8.56 2.06 0.09
N MET A 106 9.02 2.72 -0.98
CA MET A 106 9.60 4.07 -0.87
C MET A 106 8.57 5.13 -0.52
N ALA A 107 7.36 5.02 -1.08
CA ALA A 107 6.27 5.96 -0.84
C ALA A 107 5.85 5.97 0.62
N ASP A 108 5.64 4.81 1.22
CA ASP A 108 5.18 4.73 2.60
C ASP A 108 6.29 5.07 3.59
N GLN A 109 7.50 4.57 3.36
CA GLN A 109 8.65 4.89 4.20
C GLN A 109 8.82 6.41 4.43
N TYR A 110 8.73 7.19 3.36
CA TYR A 110 8.96 8.64 3.42
C TYR A 110 7.65 9.44 3.50
N GLY A 111 6.58 8.96 2.87
CA GLY A 111 5.29 9.63 2.83
C GLY A 111 4.63 9.73 4.19
N HIS A 112 4.57 8.62 4.93
CA HIS A 112 4.01 8.62 6.28
C HIS A 112 4.90 9.40 7.25
N SER A 113 6.16 9.07 7.33
CA SER A 113 7.08 9.64 8.32
C SER A 113 7.33 11.15 8.14
N LEU A 114 7.40 11.63 6.89
CA LEU A 114 7.69 13.03 6.58
C LEU A 114 6.44 13.90 6.40
N ALA A 115 5.32 13.32 5.93
CA ALA A 115 4.12 14.07 5.62
C ALA A 115 2.91 13.67 6.46
N THR A 116 2.33 12.47 6.26
CA THR A 116 1.01 12.14 6.81
C THR A 116 0.97 12.21 8.32
N ASN A 117 1.91 11.56 9.00
CA ASN A 117 1.98 11.52 10.47
C ASN A 117 2.18 12.90 11.11
N ARG A 118 2.83 13.82 10.41
CA ARG A 118 3.06 15.21 10.85
C ARG A 118 1.91 16.12 10.51
N SER A 119 1.16 15.83 9.47
CA SER A 119 0.04 16.64 9.00
C SER A 119 -1.25 16.39 9.75
N VAL A 120 -1.45 15.17 10.25
CA VAL A 120 -2.64 14.83 11.06
C VAL A 120 -2.80 15.75 12.26
N PRO A 121 -1.77 15.96 13.12
CA PRO A 121 -1.88 16.87 14.27
C PRO A 121 -2.07 18.33 13.87
N LEU A 122 -1.47 18.80 12.77
CA LEU A 122 -1.68 20.17 12.26
C LEU A 122 -3.16 20.43 11.93
N GLY A 123 -3.84 19.43 11.40
CA GLY A 123 -5.26 19.50 11.08
C GLY A 123 -6.19 19.17 12.25
N ASN A 124 -5.67 18.69 13.40
CA ASN A 124 -6.47 18.21 14.51
C ASN A 124 -5.83 18.52 15.87
N PRO A 125 -6.10 19.71 16.46
CA PRO A 125 -5.50 20.12 17.74
C PRO A 125 -5.73 19.15 18.90
N ALA A 126 -6.85 18.44 18.94
CA ALA A 126 -7.13 17.45 19.97
C ALA A 126 -6.20 16.24 19.89
N LEU A 127 -5.90 15.78 18.68
CA LEU A 127 -4.90 14.71 18.48
C LEU A 127 -3.50 15.21 18.78
N GLN A 128 -3.18 16.46 18.42
CA GLN A 128 -1.90 17.07 18.76
C GLN A 128 -1.68 17.14 20.29
N GLN A 129 -2.73 17.52 21.03
CA GLN A 129 -2.67 17.56 22.49
C GLN A 129 -2.47 16.18 23.11
N LYS A 130 -3.10 15.15 22.50
CA LYS A 130 -3.05 13.78 23.02
C LYS A 130 -1.76 13.03 22.66
N PHE A 131 -1.27 13.20 21.44
CA PHE A 131 -0.18 12.38 20.89
C PHE A 131 1.06 13.19 20.50
N GLY A 132 1.02 14.51 20.53
CA GLY A 132 2.13 15.39 20.17
C GLY A 132 2.17 15.74 18.68
N ALA A 133 3.39 16.01 18.20
CA ALA A 133 3.63 16.50 16.84
C ALA A 133 3.58 15.42 15.75
N VAL A 134 3.47 14.15 16.12
CA VAL A 134 3.41 12.99 15.22
C VAL A 134 2.24 12.13 15.67
N VAL A 135 1.33 11.83 14.75
CA VAL A 135 0.15 10.98 14.98
C VAL A 135 0.14 9.92 13.89
N THR A 136 0.43 8.69 14.28
CA THR A 136 0.52 7.56 13.36
C THR A 136 -0.85 7.00 13.02
N TYR A 137 -0.89 6.06 12.08
CA TYR A 137 -2.10 5.34 11.76
C TYR A 137 -2.68 4.60 12.99
N ASN A 138 -1.83 3.97 13.81
CA ASN A 138 -2.25 3.29 15.04
C ASN A 138 -2.93 4.24 16.04
N ASP A 139 -2.52 5.50 16.09
CA ASP A 139 -3.09 6.50 17.00
C ASP A 139 -4.48 6.97 16.58
N ASP A 140 -4.70 7.25 15.29
CA ASP A 140 -6.01 7.61 14.73
C ASP A 140 -6.15 7.26 13.23
N HIS A 141 -6.63 6.07 12.96
CA HIS A 141 -6.87 5.54 11.61
C HIS A 141 -7.74 6.45 10.72
N THR A 142 -8.73 7.10 11.31
CA THR A 142 -9.68 7.93 10.55
C THR A 142 -9.05 9.21 10.07
N SER A 143 -8.29 9.90 10.92
CA SER A 143 -7.64 11.16 10.56
C SER A 143 -6.47 10.93 9.61
N HIS A 144 -5.74 9.83 9.79
CA HIS A 144 -4.65 9.42 8.91
C HIS A 144 -5.16 9.18 7.48
N SER A 145 -6.08 8.25 7.28
CA SER A 145 -6.65 7.96 5.94
C SER A 145 -7.34 9.17 5.31
N ARG A 146 -7.91 10.06 6.12
CA ARG A 146 -8.51 11.30 5.61
C ARG A 146 -7.47 12.29 5.11
N MET A 147 -6.31 12.36 5.75
CA MET A 147 -5.21 13.22 5.32
C MET A 147 -4.68 12.78 3.95
N GLU A 148 -4.48 11.48 3.77
CA GLU A 148 -4.01 10.91 2.50
C GLU A 148 -4.98 11.16 1.35
N LEU A 149 -6.27 10.89 1.57
CA LEU A 149 -7.30 11.22 0.59
C LEU A 149 -7.39 12.72 0.27
N ALA A 150 -7.07 13.58 1.25
CA ALA A 150 -7.04 15.02 1.04
C ALA A 150 -5.86 15.43 0.16
N TYR A 151 -4.69 14.80 0.32
CA TYR A 151 -3.56 15.01 -0.58
C TYR A 151 -3.92 14.64 -2.02
N ASP A 152 -4.44 13.44 -2.25
CA ASP A 152 -4.86 13.02 -3.60
C ASP A 152 -5.84 14.00 -4.23
N ALA A 153 -6.85 14.43 -3.47
CA ALA A 153 -7.85 15.36 -3.97
C ALA A 153 -7.23 16.70 -4.39
N ILE A 154 -6.34 17.26 -3.58
CA ILE A 154 -5.71 18.57 -3.84
C ILE A 154 -4.66 18.46 -4.96
N GLN A 155 -3.79 17.46 -4.94
CA GLN A 155 -2.76 17.31 -5.96
C GLN A 155 -3.36 17.00 -7.33
N THR A 156 -4.43 16.20 -7.39
CA THR A 156 -5.24 16.01 -8.60
C THR A 156 -5.80 17.34 -9.10
N ALA A 157 -6.40 18.13 -8.20
CA ALA A 157 -7.01 19.41 -8.56
C ALA A 157 -5.99 20.45 -9.06
N LYS A 158 -4.78 20.41 -8.54
CA LYS A 158 -3.66 21.27 -8.97
C LYS A 158 -2.98 20.78 -10.26
N GLY A 159 -3.29 19.59 -10.73
CA GLY A 159 -2.68 19.00 -11.93
C GLY A 159 -1.22 18.59 -11.74
N HIS A 160 -0.82 18.32 -10.50
CA HIS A 160 0.55 17.88 -10.18
C HIS A 160 0.80 16.42 -10.56
N TYR A 161 -0.25 15.61 -10.69
CA TYR A 161 -0.13 14.26 -11.19
C TYR A 161 -0.09 14.23 -12.72
N ALA A 162 0.84 13.48 -13.28
CA ALA A 162 1.43 13.77 -14.57
C ALA A 162 0.62 13.41 -15.82
N SER A 163 -0.38 12.55 -15.79
CA SER A 163 -1.04 12.15 -17.04
C SER A 163 -2.56 12.22 -17.00
N ILE A 164 -3.15 12.56 -18.16
CA ILE A 164 -4.60 12.52 -18.35
C ILE A 164 -5.11 11.08 -18.19
N ALA A 165 -4.33 10.09 -18.62
CA ALA A 165 -4.63 8.68 -18.42
C ALA A 165 -4.72 8.30 -16.93
N TYR A 166 -3.84 8.86 -16.15
CA TYR A 166 -3.81 8.71 -14.72
C TYR A 166 -5.03 9.34 -14.02
N HIS A 167 -5.48 10.50 -14.45
CA HIS A 167 -6.71 11.13 -13.93
C HIS A 167 -7.96 10.32 -14.22
N ASP A 168 -7.94 9.49 -15.22
CA ASP A 168 -9.11 8.89 -15.81
C ASP A 168 -9.20 7.41 -15.56
N PHE A 169 -8.11 6.81 -15.27
CA PHE A 169 -8.03 5.42 -15.13
C PHE A 169 -6.97 4.95 -14.28
N ILE A 170 -7.37 4.09 -13.57
CA ILE A 170 -6.54 3.26 -12.82
C ILE A 170 -6.77 1.85 -13.25
N GLY A 171 -6.21 1.49 -14.38
CA GLY A 171 -6.17 0.17 -14.93
C GLY A 171 -4.95 -0.55 -14.45
N PHE A 172 -4.81 -0.70 -13.17
CA PHE A 172 -3.78 -1.55 -12.64
C PHE A 172 -4.09 -3.03 -12.91
N SER A 173 -3.03 -3.81 -13.14
CA SER A 173 -3.07 -5.26 -13.26
C SER A 173 -2.26 -5.90 -12.15
N MET A 174 -2.86 -6.87 -11.44
CA MET A 174 -2.15 -7.62 -10.41
C MET A 174 -1.47 -8.85 -11.03
N SER A 175 -0.21 -9.06 -10.68
CA SER A 175 0.53 -10.26 -11.08
C SER A 175 0.45 -11.31 -9.98
N LYS A 176 -0.66 -12.08 -9.97
CA LYS A 176 -0.90 -13.14 -9.00
C LYS A 176 0.23 -14.18 -8.96
N PRO A 177 0.79 -14.67 -10.10
CA PRO A 177 1.81 -15.71 -10.06
C PRO A 177 3.08 -15.32 -9.28
N VAL A 178 3.65 -14.13 -9.52
CA VAL A 178 4.84 -13.70 -8.78
C VAL A 178 4.49 -13.38 -7.33
N LEU A 179 3.28 -12.86 -7.08
CA LEU A 179 2.80 -12.58 -5.74
C LEU A 179 2.68 -13.86 -4.91
N GLU A 180 2.11 -14.94 -5.47
CA GLU A 180 2.01 -16.26 -4.81
C GLU A 180 3.39 -16.83 -4.47
N ARG A 181 4.35 -16.78 -5.42
CA ARG A 181 5.71 -17.28 -5.19
C ARG A 181 6.43 -16.49 -4.10
N ALA A 182 6.40 -15.17 -4.18
CA ALA A 182 7.06 -14.31 -3.20
C ALA A 182 6.40 -14.42 -1.81
N PHE A 183 5.09 -14.48 -1.75
CA PHE A 183 4.35 -14.58 -0.50
C PHE A 183 4.64 -15.90 0.22
N LEU A 184 4.64 -17.02 -0.49
CA LEU A 184 5.02 -18.32 0.06
C LEU A 184 6.47 -18.32 0.55
N LYS A 185 7.39 -17.76 -0.24
CA LYS A 185 8.82 -17.75 0.09
C LYS A 185 9.16 -16.87 1.29
N VAL A 186 8.46 -15.75 1.46
CA VAL A 186 8.75 -14.78 2.53
C VAL A 186 7.97 -15.08 3.80
N TYR A 187 6.70 -15.49 3.68
CA TYR A 187 5.81 -15.66 4.83
C TYR A 187 5.44 -17.11 5.13
N GLY A 188 5.79 -18.06 4.27
CA GLY A 188 5.46 -19.48 4.45
C GLY A 188 3.98 -19.82 4.36
N GLN A 189 3.19 -18.98 3.69
CA GLN A 189 1.73 -19.07 3.62
C GLN A 189 1.25 -19.00 2.17
N ASN A 190 0.13 -19.67 1.89
CA ASN A 190 -0.49 -19.62 0.58
C ASN A 190 -1.41 -18.41 0.44
N LEU A 191 -1.21 -17.62 -0.60
CA LEU A 191 -2.04 -16.44 -0.88
C LEU A 191 -3.54 -16.81 -1.00
N ASN A 192 -3.85 -17.95 -1.58
CA ASN A 192 -5.23 -18.40 -1.78
C ASN A 192 -5.99 -18.70 -0.47
N GLU A 193 -5.29 -18.90 0.63
CA GLU A 193 -5.91 -19.12 1.96
C GLU A 193 -6.37 -17.80 2.60
N LEU A 194 -5.76 -16.67 2.19
CA LEU A 194 -6.08 -15.35 2.70
C LEU A 194 -7.23 -14.68 1.94
N PHE A 195 -7.40 -14.99 0.66
CA PHE A 195 -8.43 -14.38 -0.17
C PHE A 195 -9.51 -15.38 -0.53
N PRO A 196 -10.77 -15.18 -0.10
CA PRO A 196 -11.90 -15.97 -0.60
C PRO A 196 -12.02 -15.94 -2.12
N SER A 197 -11.65 -14.82 -2.74
CA SER A 197 -11.47 -14.63 -4.18
C SER A 197 -10.55 -13.46 -4.43
N PHE A 198 -9.34 -13.74 -4.84
CA PHE A 198 -8.34 -12.74 -5.22
C PHE A 198 -8.84 -11.83 -6.34
N GLU A 199 -9.45 -12.42 -7.37
CA GLU A 199 -9.99 -11.70 -8.53
C GLU A 199 -11.11 -10.73 -8.12
N SER A 200 -11.98 -11.12 -7.19
CA SER A 200 -13.04 -10.24 -6.66
C SER A 200 -12.47 -9.10 -5.84
N SER A 201 -11.42 -9.33 -5.07
CA SER A 201 -10.72 -8.28 -4.33
C SER A 201 -10.11 -7.26 -5.30
N VAL A 202 -9.38 -7.69 -6.31
CA VAL A 202 -8.79 -6.83 -7.36
C VAL A 202 -9.88 -6.06 -8.13
N ALA A 203 -10.96 -6.74 -8.53
CA ALA A 203 -12.05 -6.10 -9.26
C ALA A 203 -12.77 -5.04 -8.42
N THR A 204 -12.95 -5.29 -7.12
CA THR A 204 -13.55 -4.33 -6.18
C THR A 204 -12.64 -3.14 -5.94
N PHE A 205 -11.35 -3.38 -5.83
CA PHE A 205 -10.36 -2.32 -5.70
C PHE A 205 -10.39 -1.40 -6.94
N ARG A 206 -10.28 -1.94 -8.14
CA ARG A 206 -10.42 -1.19 -9.40
C ARG A 206 -11.72 -0.38 -9.46
N TRP A 207 -12.82 -0.99 -9.04
CA TRP A 207 -14.08 -0.29 -9.01
C TRP A 207 -14.05 0.89 -8.03
N GLY A 208 -13.49 0.71 -6.84
CA GLY A 208 -13.33 1.75 -5.82
C GLY A 208 -12.56 2.94 -6.36
N VAL A 209 -11.40 2.68 -6.93
CA VAL A 209 -10.55 3.72 -7.51
C VAL A 209 -11.23 4.44 -8.65
N ARG A 210 -11.90 3.71 -9.55
CA ARG A 210 -12.59 4.29 -10.70
C ARG A 210 -13.85 5.09 -10.38
N ASN A 211 -14.59 4.74 -9.33
CA ASN A 211 -15.90 5.30 -9.07
C ASN A 211 -16.01 6.04 -7.73
N LEU A 212 -15.32 5.57 -6.69
CA LEU A 212 -15.39 6.16 -5.37
C LEU A 212 -14.46 7.39 -5.27
N PHE A 213 -13.23 7.28 -5.74
CA PHE A 213 -12.26 8.38 -5.69
C PHE A 213 -12.70 9.61 -6.47
N PRO A 214 -13.16 9.51 -7.73
CA PRO A 214 -13.71 10.68 -8.43
C PRO A 214 -14.86 11.34 -7.71
N ALA A 215 -15.70 10.54 -7.02
CA ALA A 215 -16.79 11.08 -6.21
C ALA A 215 -16.28 11.83 -4.97
N ILE A 216 -15.23 11.33 -4.32
CA ILE A 216 -14.61 11.99 -3.16
C ILE A 216 -13.98 13.33 -3.59
N ILE A 217 -13.21 13.33 -4.68
CA ILE A 217 -12.58 14.54 -5.23
C ILE A 217 -13.65 15.57 -5.62
N HIS A 218 -14.71 15.15 -6.31
CA HIS A 218 -15.80 16.03 -6.66
C HIS A 218 -16.52 16.64 -5.43
N ASN A 219 -16.75 15.82 -4.40
CA ASN A 219 -17.35 16.25 -3.15
C ASN A 219 -16.44 17.20 -2.35
N ALA A 220 -15.12 17.07 -2.49
CA ALA A 220 -14.15 17.97 -1.89
C ALA A 220 -14.42 19.42 -2.34
N TRP A 221 -14.57 19.64 -3.65
CA TRP A 221 -14.93 20.97 -4.17
C TRP A 221 -16.26 21.47 -3.65
N GLN A 222 -17.31 20.65 -3.68
CA GLN A 222 -18.64 21.09 -3.26
C GLN A 222 -18.71 21.48 -1.78
N SER A 223 -18.00 20.76 -0.92
CA SER A 223 -18.07 20.94 0.53
C SER A 223 -17.09 21.97 1.07
N LYS A 224 -16.02 22.31 0.33
CA LYS A 224 -14.89 23.12 0.83
C LYS A 224 -14.41 24.19 -0.17
N LYS A 225 -15.25 24.55 -1.14
CA LYS A 225 -14.92 25.53 -2.17
C LYS A 225 -14.34 26.83 -1.59
N GLU A 226 -14.94 27.38 -0.55
CA GLU A 226 -14.51 28.65 0.03
C GLU A 226 -13.14 28.53 0.73
N GLU A 227 -12.89 27.42 1.43
CA GLU A 227 -11.61 27.17 2.09
C GLU A 227 -10.51 26.98 1.04
N ILE A 228 -10.79 26.22 -0.02
CA ILE A 228 -9.86 25.97 -1.12
C ILE A 228 -9.50 27.25 -1.85
N LEU A 229 -10.49 28.08 -2.22
CA LEU A 229 -10.27 29.33 -2.95
C LEU A 229 -9.57 30.42 -2.12
N LYS A 230 -9.66 30.38 -0.78
CA LYS A 230 -8.88 31.28 0.08
C LYS A 230 -7.39 31.01 -0.02
N VAL A 231 -7.01 29.75 -0.24
CA VAL A 231 -5.60 29.32 -0.28
C VAL A 231 -5.06 29.29 -1.70
N ASP A 232 -5.88 28.85 -2.66
CA ASP A 232 -5.54 28.80 -4.07
C ASP A 232 -6.66 29.36 -4.94
N PRO A 233 -6.66 30.69 -5.21
CA PRO A 233 -7.69 31.34 -6.00
C PRO A 233 -7.77 30.90 -7.46
N LEU A 234 -6.72 30.26 -7.99
CA LEU A 234 -6.63 29.87 -9.39
C LEU A 234 -7.26 28.50 -9.68
N VAL A 235 -7.53 27.71 -8.63
CA VAL A 235 -8.15 26.38 -8.76
C VAL A 235 -9.60 26.51 -9.23
N LYS A 236 -9.97 25.77 -10.26
CA LYS A 236 -11.30 25.80 -10.87
C LYS A 236 -12.09 24.55 -10.52
N ARG A 237 -13.43 24.66 -10.50
CA ARG A 237 -14.34 23.51 -10.33
C ARG A 237 -14.02 22.36 -11.30
N GLY A 238 -13.58 22.69 -12.51
CA GLY A 238 -13.22 21.72 -13.52
C GLY A 238 -12.01 20.84 -13.15
N SER A 239 -11.10 21.39 -12.34
CA SER A 239 -9.91 20.68 -11.83
C SER A 239 -10.26 19.54 -10.86
N PHE A 240 -11.40 19.59 -10.18
CA PHE A 240 -11.93 18.51 -9.34
C PHE A 240 -12.79 17.50 -10.11
N ARG A 241 -12.77 17.54 -11.41
CA ARG A 241 -13.41 16.56 -12.28
C ARG A 241 -12.38 15.61 -12.83
N TYR A 242 -12.64 14.38 -12.60
CA TYR A 242 -11.78 13.25 -12.84
C TYR A 242 -12.57 12.23 -13.67
N ARG A 243 -12.36 12.21 -14.98
CA ARG A 243 -13.06 11.27 -15.89
C ARG A 243 -12.30 11.03 -17.19
N MET A 244 -11.99 9.78 -17.46
CA MET A 244 -11.65 9.33 -18.80
C MET A 244 -12.88 8.76 -19.51
N PRO A 245 -13.18 9.22 -20.70
CA PRO A 245 -14.16 8.56 -21.54
C PRO A 245 -13.78 7.08 -21.75
N ARG A 246 -14.75 6.16 -21.60
CA ARG A 246 -14.51 4.71 -21.74
C ARG A 246 -13.78 4.33 -23.04
N LYS A 247 -14.00 5.08 -24.12
CA LYS A 247 -13.33 4.86 -25.40
C LYS A 247 -11.83 5.15 -25.29
N MET A 248 -11.45 6.25 -24.68
CA MET A 248 -10.02 6.58 -24.44
C MET A 248 -9.39 5.55 -23.53
N PHE A 249 -10.06 5.18 -22.43
CA PHE A 249 -9.62 4.12 -21.55
C PHE A 249 -9.34 2.81 -22.30
N ASN A 250 -10.30 2.31 -23.09
CA ASN A 250 -10.13 1.07 -23.81
C ASN A 250 -9.02 1.15 -24.88
N ASN A 251 -8.81 2.33 -25.46
CA ASN A 251 -7.71 2.56 -26.42
C ASN A 251 -6.34 2.55 -25.70
N GLU A 252 -6.31 3.08 -24.47
CA GLU A 252 -5.07 3.21 -23.70
C GLU A 252 -4.68 1.88 -23.03
N PHE A 253 -5.62 1.20 -22.40
CA PHE A 253 -5.38 0.05 -21.53
C PHE A 253 -6.03 -1.25 -22.02
N GLY A 254 -6.67 -1.24 -23.19
CA GLY A 254 -7.41 -2.38 -23.70
C GLY A 254 -8.78 -2.57 -23.04
N SER A 255 -9.57 -3.50 -23.57
CA SER A 255 -10.93 -3.80 -23.08
C SER A 255 -11.01 -5.06 -22.22
N ASN A 256 -9.92 -5.83 -22.16
CA ASN A 256 -9.86 -7.15 -21.53
C ASN A 256 -9.37 -7.08 -20.08
N TYR A 257 -10.17 -6.49 -19.21
CA TYR A 257 -9.91 -6.41 -17.76
C TYR A 257 -11.04 -7.04 -16.96
N ALA A 258 -10.69 -7.63 -15.80
CA ALA A 258 -11.66 -8.24 -14.90
C ALA A 258 -12.70 -7.21 -14.44
N ARG A 259 -13.97 -7.57 -14.58
CA ARG A 259 -15.10 -6.73 -14.13
C ARG A 259 -15.59 -7.23 -12.77
N PRO A 260 -15.97 -6.32 -11.85
CA PRO A 260 -16.56 -6.74 -10.61
C PRO A 260 -17.85 -7.51 -10.85
N ASP A 261 -18.04 -8.60 -10.13
CA ASP A 261 -19.26 -9.37 -10.13
C ASP A 261 -20.45 -8.56 -9.55
N PHE A 262 -21.64 -9.18 -9.56
CA PHE A 262 -22.84 -8.50 -9.07
C PHE A 262 -22.71 -8.14 -7.57
N LYS A 263 -22.13 -9.04 -6.74
CA LYS A 263 -21.97 -8.81 -5.30
C LYS A 263 -21.01 -7.64 -5.02
N ALA A 264 -19.87 -7.62 -5.70
CA ALA A 264 -18.90 -6.53 -5.59
C ALA A 264 -19.50 -5.19 -6.03
N ARG A 265 -20.30 -5.18 -7.12
CA ARG A 265 -21.03 -3.99 -7.59
C ARG A 265 -22.08 -3.50 -6.60
N ALA A 266 -22.83 -4.40 -5.97
CA ALA A 266 -23.83 -4.06 -4.96
C ALA A 266 -23.19 -3.45 -3.71
N VAL A 267 -22.10 -4.05 -3.19
CA VAL A 267 -21.32 -3.52 -2.06
C VAL A 267 -20.80 -2.12 -2.38
N ALA A 268 -20.20 -1.97 -3.54
CA ALA A 268 -19.64 -0.71 -4.01
C ALA A 268 -20.72 0.39 -4.15
N PHE A 269 -21.88 0.05 -4.69
CA PHE A 269 -23.01 0.96 -4.77
C PHE A 269 -23.51 1.38 -3.37
N MET A 270 -23.58 0.43 -2.43
CA MET A 270 -23.93 0.73 -1.04
C MET A 270 -22.96 1.71 -0.39
N ILE A 271 -21.65 1.49 -0.56
CA ILE A 271 -20.61 2.41 -0.04
C ILE A 271 -20.80 3.83 -0.60
N LYS A 272 -21.21 3.97 -1.87
CA LYS A 272 -21.42 5.25 -2.52
C LYS A 272 -22.61 6.03 -1.94
N ILE A 273 -23.71 5.35 -1.62
CA ILE A 273 -24.96 5.99 -1.17
C ILE A 273 -25.09 6.14 0.35
N LEU A 274 -24.34 5.35 1.14
CA LEU A 274 -24.40 5.41 2.59
C LEU A 274 -23.86 6.75 3.12
N PRO A 275 -24.45 7.27 4.21
CA PRO A 275 -23.94 8.45 4.91
C PRO A 275 -22.48 8.24 5.34
N LYS A 276 -21.65 9.28 5.22
CA LYS A 276 -20.23 9.25 5.64
C LYS A 276 -20.09 9.36 7.16
N VAL A 277 -20.71 8.41 7.88
CA VAL A 277 -20.68 8.26 9.34
C VAL A 277 -20.08 6.89 9.71
N GLY A 278 -19.66 6.71 10.95
CA GLY A 278 -19.02 5.47 11.39
C GLY A 278 -17.77 5.15 10.53
N PRO A 279 -17.61 3.91 10.04
CA PRO A 279 -16.44 3.49 9.22
C PRO A 279 -16.23 4.30 7.93
N LEU A 280 -17.31 4.92 7.41
CA LEU A 280 -17.25 5.74 6.19
C LEU A 280 -16.82 7.19 6.45
N LYS A 281 -16.63 7.58 7.71
CA LYS A 281 -16.23 8.95 8.10
C LYS A 281 -14.89 9.36 7.49
N LYS A 282 -13.99 8.40 7.24
CA LYS A 282 -12.70 8.62 6.60
C LYS A 282 -12.80 9.16 5.16
N PHE A 283 -13.86 8.86 4.44
CA PHE A 283 -14.13 9.40 3.09
C PHE A 283 -14.67 10.83 3.07
N LYS A 284 -14.81 11.47 4.25
CA LYS A 284 -15.20 12.87 4.32
C LYS A 284 -13.97 13.76 4.12
N PHE A 285 -13.93 14.48 3.01
CA PHE A 285 -12.85 15.41 2.71
C PHE A 285 -12.68 16.47 3.81
N LYS A 286 -11.42 16.74 4.16
CA LYS A 286 -10.98 17.86 4.99
C LYS A 286 -9.78 18.51 4.30
N TYR A 287 -9.83 19.81 4.08
CA TYR A 287 -8.69 20.50 3.48
C TYR A 287 -7.45 20.39 4.38
N PRO A 288 -6.29 19.97 3.84
CA PRO A 288 -5.10 19.69 4.65
C PRO A 288 -4.40 20.93 5.19
N GLY A 289 -4.55 22.07 4.51
CA GLY A 289 -3.83 23.31 4.82
C GLY A 289 -2.44 23.37 4.14
N VAL A 290 -1.93 24.60 3.99
CA VAL A 290 -0.66 24.87 3.27
C VAL A 290 0.53 24.18 3.92
N ALA A 291 0.60 24.18 5.26
CA ALA A 291 1.70 23.53 5.97
C ALA A 291 1.76 22.02 5.69
N SER A 292 0.61 21.35 5.72
CA SER A 292 0.51 19.92 5.40
C SER A 292 0.84 19.63 3.94
N GLU A 293 0.44 20.53 3.04
CA GLU A 293 0.74 20.39 1.62
C GLU A 293 2.23 20.54 1.33
N ASN A 294 2.91 21.45 2.01
CA ASN A 294 4.37 21.59 1.91
C ASN A 294 5.10 20.35 2.41
N LEU A 295 4.62 19.75 3.50
CA LEU A 295 5.14 18.47 3.99
C LEU A 295 4.97 17.35 2.93
N PHE A 296 3.80 17.32 2.28
CA PHE A 296 3.54 16.36 1.20
C PHE A 296 4.53 16.55 0.03
N ILE A 297 4.72 17.77 -0.46
CA ILE A 297 5.66 18.06 -1.56
C ILE A 297 7.09 17.66 -1.19
N THR A 298 7.55 18.04 0.00
CA THR A 298 8.89 17.63 0.50
C THR A 298 9.04 16.11 0.60
N SER A 299 7.98 15.42 1.01
CA SER A 299 8.02 13.96 1.07
C SER A 299 8.07 13.34 -0.33
N MET A 300 7.33 13.88 -1.30
CA MET A 300 7.37 13.42 -2.69
C MET A 300 8.77 13.57 -3.30
N ASP A 301 9.47 14.69 -3.06
CA ASP A 301 10.86 14.86 -3.50
C ASP A 301 11.76 13.78 -2.89
N SER A 302 11.61 13.51 -1.59
CA SER A 302 12.37 12.45 -0.90
C SER A 302 12.07 11.06 -1.47
N ILE A 303 10.81 10.76 -1.74
CA ILE A 303 10.36 9.50 -2.33
C ILE A 303 10.99 9.31 -3.71
N LEU A 304 10.87 10.28 -4.60
CA LEU A 304 11.38 10.20 -5.98
C LEU A 304 12.89 10.02 -6.01
N ILE A 305 13.63 10.78 -5.20
CA ILE A 305 15.09 10.65 -5.10
C ILE A 305 15.47 9.22 -4.67
N ASN A 306 14.87 8.71 -3.58
CA ASN A 306 15.21 7.40 -3.05
C ASN A 306 14.74 6.26 -3.95
N TYR A 307 13.57 6.39 -4.58
CA TYR A 307 13.09 5.42 -5.55
C TYR A 307 13.99 5.34 -6.78
N SER A 308 14.42 6.49 -7.33
CA SER A 308 15.36 6.57 -8.45
C SER A 308 16.71 5.90 -8.13
N ILE A 309 17.22 6.10 -6.89
CA ILE A 309 18.42 5.43 -6.39
C ILE A 309 18.20 3.91 -6.29
N ALA A 310 17.07 3.49 -5.73
CA ALA A 310 16.73 2.08 -5.59
C ALA A 310 16.61 1.38 -6.95
N LEU A 311 15.94 1.99 -7.93
CA LEU A 311 15.87 1.48 -9.30
C LEU A 311 17.26 1.35 -9.95
N THR A 312 18.14 2.32 -9.71
CA THR A 312 19.52 2.24 -10.19
C THR A 312 20.27 1.05 -9.55
N ARG A 313 20.04 0.80 -8.24
CA ARG A 313 20.60 -0.36 -7.54
C ARG A 313 20.03 -1.69 -8.05
N VAL A 314 18.74 -1.74 -8.37
CA VAL A 314 18.12 -2.90 -9.05
C VAL A 314 18.84 -3.19 -10.35
N GLY A 315 19.03 -2.20 -11.22
CA GLY A 315 19.71 -2.35 -12.50
C GLY A 315 21.15 -2.82 -12.40
N ASN A 316 21.80 -2.64 -11.26
CA ASN A 316 23.17 -3.05 -10.94
C ASN A 316 23.24 -4.30 -10.06
N HIS A 317 22.12 -4.96 -9.75
CA HIS A 317 22.03 -6.12 -8.83
C HIS A 317 22.62 -5.83 -7.43
N LYS A 318 22.41 -4.61 -6.93
CA LYS A 318 22.92 -4.12 -5.63
C LYS A 318 21.82 -3.59 -4.70
N LEU A 319 20.56 -3.92 -5.00
CA LEU A 319 19.46 -3.51 -4.13
C LEU A 319 19.60 -4.21 -2.78
N GLN A 320 19.52 -3.43 -1.72
CA GLN A 320 19.41 -3.89 -0.34
C GLN A 320 18.35 -3.06 0.34
N LEU A 321 17.33 -3.70 0.87
CA LEU A 321 16.24 -3.08 1.59
C LEU A 321 16.21 -3.58 3.04
N SER A 322 15.95 -2.68 3.95
CA SER A 322 15.70 -3.03 5.35
C SER A 322 14.25 -3.48 5.53
N ASN A 323 14.01 -4.36 6.49
CA ASN A 323 12.66 -4.63 6.94
C ASN A 323 12.21 -3.48 7.85
N ILE A 324 11.27 -2.68 7.37
CA ILE A 324 10.75 -1.50 8.06
C ILE A 324 9.24 -1.66 8.29
N ASP A 325 8.71 -0.95 9.27
CA ASP A 325 7.28 -0.69 9.29
C ASP A 325 6.97 0.54 8.41
N PHE A 326 5.94 0.44 7.61
CA PHE A 326 5.61 1.48 6.63
C PHE A 326 4.98 2.72 7.26
N ASP A 327 4.39 2.60 8.45
CA ASP A 327 3.73 3.74 9.10
C ASP A 327 4.72 4.72 9.74
N THR A 328 5.83 4.23 10.29
CA THR A 328 6.87 5.09 10.89
C THR A 328 8.08 5.26 9.99
N GLY A 329 8.27 4.37 9.02
CA GLY A 329 9.45 4.31 8.15
C GLY A 329 10.71 3.80 8.86
N LYS A 330 10.59 3.29 10.08
CA LYS A 330 11.71 2.78 10.86
C LYS A 330 11.90 1.28 10.68
N GLN A 331 13.10 0.80 11.02
CA GLN A 331 13.36 -0.62 11.06
C GLN A 331 12.43 -1.31 12.04
N THR A 332 11.72 -2.35 11.58
CA THR A 332 10.81 -3.12 12.43
C THR A 332 11.57 -3.82 13.55
N LYS A 333 11.19 -3.49 14.78
CA LYS A 333 11.73 -4.06 16.03
C LYS A 333 10.60 -4.24 17.02
N PRO A 334 10.72 -5.18 17.98
CA PRO A 334 9.74 -5.32 19.03
C PRO A 334 9.61 -4.03 19.86
N ASP A 335 8.38 -3.75 20.32
CA ASP A 335 8.01 -2.56 21.09
C ASP A 335 8.21 -1.19 20.37
N GLU A 336 8.55 -1.21 19.07
CA GLU A 336 8.70 0.02 18.28
C GLU A 336 7.36 0.49 17.71
N TYR A 337 6.55 -0.46 17.17
CA TYR A 337 5.25 -0.14 16.60
C TYR A 337 4.20 -1.22 16.91
N PRO A 338 3.08 -0.88 17.60
CA PRO A 338 2.13 -1.88 18.09
C PRO A 338 1.51 -2.77 17.01
N LEU A 339 1.30 -2.23 15.79
CA LEU A 339 0.75 -3.01 14.69
C LEU A 339 1.78 -4.00 14.12
N ALA A 340 3.07 -3.65 14.13
CA ALA A 340 4.13 -4.57 13.77
C ALA A 340 4.22 -5.73 14.76
N ASP A 341 4.21 -5.43 16.06
CA ASP A 341 4.23 -6.46 17.12
C ASP A 341 3.06 -7.42 17.00
N LYS A 342 1.86 -6.87 16.83
CA LYS A 342 0.65 -7.65 16.61
C LYS A 342 0.75 -8.55 15.38
N THR A 343 1.27 -8.03 14.28
CA THR A 343 1.36 -8.78 13.03
C THR A 343 2.40 -9.89 13.10
N TYR A 344 3.57 -9.64 13.72
CA TYR A 344 4.55 -10.68 14.00
C TYR A 344 3.97 -11.80 14.87
N ASN A 345 3.17 -11.44 15.88
CA ASN A 345 2.49 -12.43 16.71
C ASN A 345 1.49 -13.27 15.90
N GLN A 346 0.66 -12.63 15.09
CA GLN A 346 -0.30 -13.33 14.23
C GLN A 346 0.42 -14.25 13.22
N TRP A 347 1.51 -13.78 12.63
CA TRP A 347 2.32 -14.58 11.70
C TRP A 347 2.91 -15.80 12.36
N LEU A 348 3.55 -15.66 13.53
CA LEU A 348 4.09 -16.78 14.30
C LEU A 348 3.03 -17.83 14.64
N LEU A 349 1.85 -17.38 15.10
CA LEU A 349 0.75 -18.29 15.46
C LEU A 349 0.18 -19.03 14.25
N LYS A 350 0.03 -18.36 13.10
CA LYS A 350 -0.42 -19.02 11.87
C LYS A 350 0.60 -20.05 11.37
N LEU A 351 1.89 -19.75 11.45
CA LEU A 351 2.94 -20.73 11.13
C LEU A 351 2.90 -21.94 12.08
N GLN A 352 2.60 -21.71 13.37
CA GLN A 352 2.43 -22.80 14.33
C GLN A 352 1.19 -23.65 14.03
N ASP A 353 0.05 -23.04 13.70
CA ASP A 353 -1.19 -23.75 13.32
C ASP A 353 -0.93 -24.69 12.15
N ASP A 354 -0.09 -24.30 11.18
CA ASP A 354 0.37 -25.10 10.06
C ASP A 354 1.59 -25.98 10.40
N LYS A 355 1.90 -26.14 11.70
CA LYS A 355 3.01 -26.94 12.22
C LYS A 355 4.37 -26.56 11.60
N PHE A 356 4.52 -25.30 11.22
CA PHE A 356 5.71 -24.75 10.55
C PHE A 356 6.07 -25.48 9.24
N ALA A 357 5.09 -26.02 8.52
CA ALA A 357 5.32 -26.86 7.35
C ALA A 357 6.15 -26.17 6.23
N CYS A 358 5.97 -24.87 6.06
CA CYS A 358 6.66 -24.06 5.05
C CYS A 358 7.74 -23.12 5.63
N ILE A 359 8.18 -23.34 6.87
CA ILE A 359 9.20 -22.49 7.50
C ILE A 359 10.56 -22.67 6.80
N THR A 360 11.23 -21.57 6.50
CA THR A 360 12.58 -21.57 5.97
C THR A 360 13.58 -21.13 7.07
N PRO A 361 14.89 -21.41 6.91
CA PRO A 361 15.91 -20.91 7.84
C PRO A 361 15.86 -19.41 8.01
N ASP A 362 15.63 -18.65 6.93
CA ASP A 362 15.55 -17.19 6.97
C ASP A 362 14.32 -16.69 7.75
N MET A 363 13.17 -17.34 7.57
CA MET A 363 11.97 -17.02 8.36
C MET A 363 12.20 -17.31 9.85
N GLN A 364 12.74 -18.50 10.16
CA GLN A 364 13.06 -18.88 11.53
C GLN A 364 14.01 -17.86 12.16
N GLN A 365 15.11 -17.54 11.47
CA GLN A 365 16.08 -16.57 11.95
C GLN A 365 15.47 -15.19 12.17
N ASN A 366 14.65 -14.72 11.23
CA ASN A 366 13.96 -13.41 11.34
C ASN A 366 13.06 -13.36 12.58
N ILE A 367 12.20 -14.36 12.78
CA ILE A 367 11.31 -14.45 13.94
C ILE A 367 12.12 -14.50 15.25
N LEU A 368 13.13 -15.37 15.31
CA LEU A 368 13.96 -15.50 16.52
C LEU A 368 14.74 -14.22 16.83
N THR A 369 15.23 -13.52 15.80
CA THR A 369 15.91 -12.22 15.95
C THR A 369 14.96 -11.15 16.44
N PHE A 370 13.75 -11.06 15.87
CA PHE A 370 12.72 -10.12 16.31
C PHE A 370 12.43 -10.30 17.80
N TYR A 371 12.12 -11.52 18.24
CA TYR A 371 11.77 -11.76 19.64
C TYR A 371 12.97 -11.79 20.60
N SER A 372 14.21 -11.94 20.12
CA SER A 372 15.39 -11.87 20.99
C SER A 372 15.74 -10.45 21.43
N ALA A 373 15.30 -9.45 20.66
CA ALA A 373 15.53 -8.05 20.95
C ALA A 373 14.47 -7.44 21.91
N ALA A 374 13.46 -8.23 22.32
CA ALA A 374 12.44 -7.78 23.26
C ALA A 374 12.94 -7.94 24.71
N ASP A 375 13.04 -6.85 25.47
CA ASP A 375 13.39 -6.86 26.90
C ASP A 375 12.33 -7.57 27.75
N SER A 376 11.09 -7.54 27.30
CA SER A 376 10.00 -8.36 27.83
C SER A 376 9.02 -8.64 26.68
N ILE A 377 8.73 -9.91 26.41
CA ILE A 377 7.78 -10.28 25.37
C ILE A 377 6.38 -9.84 25.80
N LYS A 378 6.00 -8.62 25.45
CA LYS A 378 4.63 -8.11 25.57
C LYS A 378 3.95 -8.25 24.24
N PHE A 379 3.49 -9.44 23.90
CA PHE A 379 2.84 -9.71 22.62
C PHE A 379 1.56 -8.91 22.39
N GLU A 380 0.73 -8.78 23.40
CA GLU A 380 -0.42 -7.87 23.46
C GLU A 380 -0.67 -7.54 24.93
N GLN A 381 -0.71 -6.26 25.28
CA GLN A 381 -0.95 -5.84 26.67
C GLN A 381 -2.29 -6.32 27.22
N ASN A 382 -3.24 -6.64 26.33
CA ASN A 382 -4.62 -6.95 26.68
C ASN A 382 -5.07 -8.39 26.41
N ASP A 383 -4.19 -9.29 25.90
CA ASP A 383 -4.52 -10.69 25.63
C ASP A 383 -3.49 -11.67 26.17
N PRO A 384 -3.55 -12.00 27.50
CA PRO A 384 -2.64 -12.98 28.12
C PRO A 384 -2.71 -14.39 27.50
N GLY A 385 -3.86 -14.75 26.90
CA GLY A 385 -4.04 -16.04 26.25
C GLY A 385 -3.21 -16.18 24.98
N ASN A 386 -3.19 -15.16 24.15
CA ASN A 386 -2.35 -15.10 22.95
C ASN A 386 -0.87 -15.04 23.30
N ASN A 387 -0.49 -14.31 24.33
CA ASN A 387 0.90 -14.24 24.81
C ASN A 387 1.45 -15.62 25.17
N LYS A 388 0.64 -16.43 25.88
CA LYS A 388 1.03 -17.80 26.25
C LYS A 388 1.21 -18.68 25.01
N LYS A 389 0.30 -18.60 24.03
CA LYS A 389 0.41 -19.35 22.77
C LYS A 389 1.65 -18.95 21.99
N ALA A 390 1.93 -17.68 21.87
CA ALA A 390 3.10 -17.17 21.16
C ALA A 390 4.42 -17.63 21.81
N LEU A 391 4.50 -17.63 23.15
CA LEU A 391 5.66 -18.20 23.86
C LEU A 391 5.85 -19.68 23.56
N GLN A 392 4.76 -20.46 23.53
CA GLN A 392 4.79 -21.89 23.18
C GLN A 392 5.24 -22.08 21.71
N ALA A 393 4.73 -21.25 20.79
CA ALA A 393 5.14 -21.27 19.40
C ALA A 393 6.63 -20.96 19.22
N LEU A 394 7.15 -19.96 19.93
CA LEU A 394 8.58 -19.64 19.92
C LEU A 394 9.46 -20.78 20.46
N GLN A 395 9.02 -21.44 21.53
CA GLN A 395 9.74 -22.60 22.08
C GLN A 395 9.78 -23.74 21.06
N GLN A 396 8.66 -24.03 20.40
CA GLN A 396 8.60 -25.03 19.34
C GLN A 396 9.50 -24.64 18.16
N LEU A 397 9.45 -23.38 17.72
CA LEU A 397 10.26 -22.86 16.63
C LEU A 397 11.76 -23.00 16.91
N LYS A 398 12.20 -22.73 18.15
CA LYS A 398 13.61 -22.88 18.56
C LYS A 398 14.12 -24.32 18.49
N LEU A 399 13.23 -25.29 18.68
CA LEU A 399 13.58 -26.72 18.67
C LEU A 399 13.52 -27.34 17.28
N LEU A 400 12.96 -26.63 16.29
CA LEU A 400 12.86 -27.13 14.93
C LEU A 400 14.22 -27.11 14.24
N ALA A 401 14.69 -28.30 13.81
CA ALA A 401 15.76 -28.43 12.86
C ALA A 401 15.23 -28.07 11.45
N VAL A 402 15.47 -26.85 11.00
CA VAL A 402 15.04 -26.43 9.65
C VAL A 402 16.06 -26.92 8.63
N ASN A 403 15.60 -27.75 7.68
CA ASN A 403 16.44 -28.24 6.60
C ASN A 403 16.88 -27.09 5.68
N THR A 404 18.18 -26.92 5.51
CA THR A 404 18.80 -25.91 4.64
C THR A 404 18.68 -26.22 3.13
N ASN A 405 18.00 -27.34 2.77
CA ASN A 405 17.93 -27.88 1.41
C ASN A 405 16.55 -27.79 0.75
N ARG A 406 15.82 -26.68 0.98
CA ARG A 406 14.58 -26.42 0.20
C ARG A 406 14.63 -25.09 -0.51
#